data_1d7d25be4a3cc84fedbed6bc266731da
#
_entry.id   1d7d25be4a3cc84fedbed6bc266731da
#
_cell.length_a   1.000
_cell.length_b   1.000
_cell.length_c   1.000
_cell.angle_alpha   90.00
_cell.angle_beta   90.00
_cell.angle_gamma   90.00
#
_symmetry.space_group_name_H-M   'P 1'
#
loop_
_entity.id
_entity.type
_entity.pdbx_description
1 polymer ?
#
loop_
_entity_poly.entity_id
_entity_poly.type
_entity_poly.pdbx_seq_one_letter_code
_entity_poly.pdbx_strand_id
1 'polypeptide(L)'
;MNSRTKNPNKKLPAINGSGQGYFTQPTVFQNQLVFVCENDLWQVPLEGGRAQRLTSSRSETHSPAFSPNGHWIACCTMEEGEHDVYLMESSGGPLQRLTWLNSVTHIVGWSHDGQYIWFRSTHQAVHSHGSDSWLFQVSLNGGPVESLPYGPAMAVNQQLSGKMGIVLGRNTLSNSRWKRYRGGMTGEIWVDVQNTGNFKRLFRDLQGNPVRPFWIGKRLWFISDHEGVGNLFSCTAQGKELRQETFQKEYYVHSA
;
A
#
# COMPACT_ATOMS: atom_id res chain seq x y z
N MET A 1 -38.15 -8.57 -8.66
CA MET A 1 -36.86 -9.18 -8.99
C MET A 1 -36.39 -8.58 -10.30
N ASN A 2 -35.52 -7.57 -10.25
CA ASN A 2 -34.91 -6.97 -11.44
C ASN A 2 -33.38 -7.03 -11.26
N SER A 3 -32.75 -7.99 -11.93
CA SER A 3 -31.31 -8.14 -12.02
C SER A 3 -30.76 -7.04 -12.93
N ARG A 4 -30.08 -6.05 -12.36
CA ARG A 4 -29.27 -5.10 -13.13
C ARG A 4 -27.95 -5.77 -13.51
N THR A 5 -27.85 -6.25 -14.74
CA THR A 5 -26.60 -6.64 -15.38
C THR A 5 -25.71 -5.41 -15.53
N LYS A 6 -24.58 -5.40 -14.82
CA LYS A 6 -23.54 -4.38 -14.99
C LYS A 6 -22.88 -4.56 -16.36
N ASN A 7 -22.97 -3.56 -17.19
CA ASN A 7 -22.29 -3.49 -18.49
C ASN A 7 -20.78 -3.25 -18.27
N PRO A 8 -19.87 -4.18 -18.63
CA PRO A 8 -18.43 -4.05 -18.39
C PRO A 8 -17.73 -3.03 -19.33
N ASN A 9 -18.46 -2.42 -20.28
CA ASN A 9 -17.88 -1.51 -21.28
C ASN A 9 -18.26 -0.03 -21.11
N LYS A 10 -18.60 0.40 -19.90
CA LYS A 10 -18.83 1.84 -19.69
C LYS A 10 -17.47 2.56 -19.72
N LYS A 11 -17.11 3.11 -20.90
CA LYS A 11 -15.97 4.04 -21.03
C LYS A 11 -16.19 5.18 -20.04
N LEU A 12 -15.24 5.36 -19.13
CA LEU A 12 -15.16 6.55 -18.29
C LEU A 12 -15.15 7.78 -19.20
N PRO A 13 -15.83 8.87 -18.83
CA PRO A 13 -15.80 10.10 -19.62
C PRO A 13 -14.35 10.60 -19.75
N ALA A 14 -13.94 10.97 -20.95
CA ALA A 14 -12.64 11.59 -21.18
C ALA A 14 -12.54 12.88 -20.36
N ILE A 15 -11.52 12.99 -19.53
CA ILE A 15 -11.22 14.21 -18.78
C ILE A 15 -10.64 15.21 -19.79
N ASN A 16 -11.49 16.08 -20.33
CA ASN A 16 -11.09 17.24 -21.09
C ASN A 16 -10.66 18.36 -20.13
N GLY A 17 -9.44 18.27 -19.61
CA GLY A 17 -8.84 19.28 -18.76
C GLY A 17 -7.35 19.35 -18.98
N SER A 18 -6.83 20.53 -19.30
CA SER A 18 -5.42 20.84 -19.59
C SER A 18 -4.52 20.88 -18.35
N GLY A 19 -4.85 20.13 -17.29
CA GLY A 19 -4.05 19.96 -16.09
C GLY A 19 -3.93 18.50 -15.75
N GLN A 20 -2.90 17.82 -16.25
CA GLN A 20 -2.54 16.49 -15.76
C GLN A 20 -1.84 16.66 -14.41
N GLY A 21 -2.58 16.47 -13.29
CA GLY A 21 -1.98 16.38 -11.97
C GLY A 21 -1.19 15.08 -11.83
N TYR A 22 -0.10 15.13 -11.09
CA TYR A 22 0.66 13.92 -10.71
C TYR A 22 0.00 13.28 -9.49
N PHE A 23 -0.87 12.30 -9.76
CA PHE A 23 -1.62 11.59 -8.72
C PHE A 23 -0.90 10.31 -8.34
N THR A 24 -0.63 10.13 -7.05
CA THR A 24 0.11 8.96 -6.53
C THR A 24 -0.53 8.40 -5.25
N GLN A 25 -0.12 7.20 -4.87
CA GLN A 25 -0.42 6.56 -3.61
C GLN A 25 -1.93 6.53 -3.28
N PRO A 26 -2.75 5.94 -4.14
CA PRO A 26 -4.19 5.86 -3.90
C PRO A 26 -4.52 4.93 -2.74
N THR A 27 -5.55 5.28 -1.97
CA THR A 27 -6.23 4.39 -1.02
C THR A 27 -7.73 4.53 -1.20
N VAL A 28 -8.47 3.44 -1.05
CA VAL A 28 -9.90 3.39 -1.35
C VAL A 28 -10.66 2.78 -0.18
N PHE A 29 -11.76 3.41 0.18
CA PHE A 29 -12.75 2.84 1.08
C PHE A 29 -14.16 3.10 0.52
N GLN A 30 -14.93 2.03 0.29
CA GLN A 30 -16.27 2.10 -0.34
C GLN A 30 -16.24 2.90 -1.64
N ASN A 31 -16.90 4.05 -1.67
CA ASN A 31 -16.98 4.94 -2.82
C ASN A 31 -16.02 6.12 -2.77
N GLN A 32 -15.06 6.12 -1.87
CA GLN A 32 -14.12 7.22 -1.69
C GLN A 32 -12.71 6.80 -2.07
N LEU A 33 -12.04 7.65 -2.85
CA LEU A 33 -10.64 7.56 -3.21
C LEU A 33 -9.90 8.72 -2.57
N VAL A 34 -8.86 8.41 -1.80
CA VAL A 34 -7.87 9.39 -1.33
C VAL A 34 -6.55 9.12 -2.04
N PHE A 35 -5.86 10.19 -2.44
CA PHE A 35 -4.58 10.12 -3.16
C PHE A 35 -3.71 11.32 -2.79
N VAL A 36 -2.42 11.21 -3.12
CA VAL A 36 -1.44 12.30 -2.95
C VAL A 36 -1.34 13.09 -4.25
N CYS A 37 -1.44 14.41 -4.15
CA CYS A 37 -1.16 15.36 -5.20
C CYS A 37 -0.55 16.63 -4.60
N GLU A 38 0.57 17.11 -5.16
CA GLU A 38 1.25 18.34 -4.71
C GLU A 38 1.53 18.34 -3.19
N ASN A 39 2.06 17.22 -2.68
CA ASN A 39 2.42 17.00 -1.27
C ASN A 39 1.26 16.98 -0.27
N ASP A 40 0.02 16.95 -0.74
CA ASP A 40 -1.18 16.89 0.09
C ASP A 40 -2.08 15.71 -0.24
N LEU A 41 -2.95 15.38 0.71
CA LEU A 41 -4.02 14.41 0.51
C LEU A 41 -5.24 15.09 -0.11
N TRP A 42 -5.77 14.44 -1.12
CA TRP A 42 -6.97 14.83 -1.84
C TRP A 42 -7.97 13.69 -1.85
N GLN A 43 -9.25 14.00 -1.80
CA GLN A 43 -10.33 13.03 -1.83
C GLN A 43 -11.28 13.30 -2.98
N VAL A 44 -11.77 12.22 -3.60
CA VAL A 44 -12.77 12.27 -4.67
C VAL A 44 -13.64 11.02 -4.64
N PRO A 45 -14.93 11.09 -5.02
CA PRO A 45 -15.75 9.88 -5.23
C PRO A 45 -15.17 9.01 -6.36
N LEU A 46 -15.31 7.68 -6.26
CA LEU A 46 -14.83 6.75 -7.29
C LEU A 46 -15.49 6.97 -8.66
N GLU A 47 -16.71 7.50 -8.70
CA GLU A 47 -17.38 7.89 -9.94
C GLU A 47 -16.75 9.13 -10.59
N GLY A 48 -15.79 9.77 -9.94
CA GLY A 48 -15.18 11.01 -10.37
C GLY A 48 -15.90 12.23 -9.82
N GLY A 49 -15.49 13.42 -10.29
CA GLY A 49 -16.02 14.70 -9.85
C GLY A 49 -14.93 15.67 -9.43
N ARG A 50 -15.28 16.63 -8.58
CA ARG A 50 -14.34 17.61 -8.05
C ARG A 50 -13.60 17.00 -6.86
N ALA A 51 -12.27 16.93 -6.95
CA ALA A 51 -11.44 16.56 -5.82
C ALA A 51 -11.43 17.64 -4.74
N GLN A 52 -11.44 17.21 -3.49
CA GLN A 52 -11.40 18.06 -2.30
C GLN A 52 -10.07 17.83 -1.59
N ARG A 53 -9.36 18.92 -1.27
CA ARG A 53 -8.10 18.86 -0.51
C ARG A 53 -8.41 18.56 0.96
N LEU A 54 -7.79 17.52 1.51
CA LEU A 54 -7.96 17.12 2.91
C LEU A 54 -6.90 17.72 3.83
N THR A 55 -5.66 17.88 3.33
CA THR A 55 -4.56 18.45 4.11
C THR A 55 -4.07 19.75 3.47
N SER A 56 -3.43 20.58 4.28
CA SER A 56 -2.75 21.80 3.85
C SER A 56 -1.45 21.92 4.63
N SER A 57 -0.62 20.89 4.47
CA SER A 57 0.67 20.80 5.15
C SER A 57 1.71 21.74 4.51
N ARG A 58 2.68 22.18 5.32
CA ARG A 58 3.86 22.90 4.82
C ARG A 58 4.93 21.95 4.29
N SER A 59 4.76 20.67 4.52
CA SER A 59 5.68 19.59 4.15
C SER A 59 4.96 18.50 3.38
N GLU A 60 5.73 17.55 2.86
CA GLU A 60 5.18 16.40 2.13
C GLU A 60 4.32 15.53 3.04
N THR A 61 3.07 15.28 2.61
CA THR A 61 2.17 14.29 3.20
C THR A 61 2.04 13.12 2.23
N HIS A 62 2.28 11.90 2.71
CA HIS A 62 2.32 10.70 1.86
C HIS A 62 1.82 9.43 2.56
N SER A 63 1.77 8.33 1.83
CA SER A 63 1.37 6.99 2.31
C SER A 63 0.01 6.97 3.00
N PRO A 64 -1.06 7.57 2.44
CA PRO A 64 -2.38 7.51 3.05
C PRO A 64 -2.91 6.07 3.07
N ALA A 65 -3.60 5.71 4.16
CA ALA A 65 -4.30 4.44 4.29
C ALA A 65 -5.59 4.61 5.09
N PHE A 66 -6.73 4.23 4.51
CA PHE A 66 -7.98 4.14 5.25
C PHE A 66 -7.92 3.05 6.30
N SER A 67 -8.50 3.32 7.47
CA SER A 67 -8.78 2.26 8.45
C SER A 67 -9.79 1.25 7.92
N PRO A 68 -9.83 0.00 8.43
CA PRO A 68 -10.76 -1.03 7.97
C PRO A 68 -12.24 -0.65 8.05
N ASN A 69 -12.60 0.23 8.97
CA ASN A 69 -13.96 0.76 9.13
C ASN A 69 -14.22 2.07 8.38
N GLY A 70 -13.18 2.65 7.74
CA GLY A 70 -13.25 3.88 6.96
C GLY A 70 -13.40 5.18 7.76
N HIS A 71 -13.35 5.13 9.10
CA HIS A 71 -13.46 6.35 9.93
C HIS A 71 -12.19 7.19 9.93
N TRP A 72 -11.04 6.55 9.73
CA TRP A 72 -9.74 7.19 9.87
C TRP A 72 -8.90 7.08 8.59
N ILE A 73 -8.02 8.04 8.41
CA ILE A 73 -6.92 8.00 7.45
C ILE A 73 -5.62 8.14 8.26
N ALA A 74 -4.75 7.13 8.16
CA ALA A 74 -3.36 7.25 8.60
C ALA A 74 -2.52 7.77 7.43
N CYS A 75 -1.54 8.63 7.72
CA CYS A 75 -0.58 9.12 6.74
C CYS A 75 0.77 9.42 7.40
N CYS A 76 1.77 9.69 6.60
CA CYS A 76 3.05 10.22 7.07
C CYS A 76 3.23 11.66 6.61
N THR A 77 3.81 12.51 7.47
CA THR A 77 4.20 13.88 7.10
C THR A 77 5.45 14.30 7.88
N MET A 78 6.13 15.34 7.39
CA MET A 78 7.36 15.91 7.96
C MET A 78 7.09 17.26 8.67
N GLU A 79 5.88 17.53 9.17
CA GLU A 79 5.53 18.85 9.73
C GLU A 79 6.42 19.29 10.89
N GLU A 80 6.93 18.36 11.67
CA GLU A 80 7.72 18.62 12.87
C GLU A 80 9.05 17.84 12.89
N GLY A 81 9.72 17.71 11.75
CA GLY A 81 11.01 17.02 11.61
C GLY A 81 11.00 16.01 10.47
N GLU A 82 11.42 14.77 10.72
CA GLU A 82 11.38 13.67 9.77
C GLU A 82 9.96 13.05 9.70
N HIS A 83 9.80 12.06 8.84
CA HIS A 83 8.53 11.38 8.60
C HIS A 83 8.02 10.64 9.83
N ASP A 84 6.87 11.04 10.34
CA ASP A 84 6.17 10.37 11.42
C ASP A 84 4.76 9.96 11.02
N VAL A 85 4.17 9.08 11.83
CA VAL A 85 2.79 8.61 11.64
C VAL A 85 1.82 9.62 12.21
N TYR A 86 0.87 10.01 11.39
CA TYR A 86 -0.24 10.90 11.74
C TYR A 86 -1.58 10.22 11.44
N LEU A 87 -2.59 10.68 12.14
CA LEU A 87 -3.97 10.22 12.04
C LEU A 87 -4.90 11.42 11.84
N MET A 88 -5.92 11.24 11.00
CA MET A 88 -7.01 12.21 10.82
C MET A 88 -8.34 11.50 10.59
N GLU A 89 -9.46 12.18 10.82
CA GLU A 89 -10.76 11.68 10.40
C GLU A 89 -10.84 11.60 8.86
N SER A 90 -11.54 10.61 8.35
CA SER A 90 -11.70 10.44 6.90
C SER A 90 -12.52 11.55 6.23
N SER A 91 -13.30 12.29 7.02
CA SER A 91 -14.04 13.49 6.59
C SER A 91 -13.17 14.74 6.48
N GLY A 92 -11.89 14.67 6.87
CA GLY A 92 -10.99 15.81 7.03
C GLY A 92 -10.92 16.32 8.47
N GLY A 93 -9.94 17.15 8.75
CA GLY A 93 -9.74 17.72 10.09
C GLY A 93 -8.26 17.82 10.44
N PRO A 94 -7.93 18.11 11.72
CA PRO A 94 -6.55 18.24 12.15
C PRO A 94 -5.82 16.90 12.10
N LEU A 95 -4.53 16.95 11.75
CA LEU A 95 -3.62 15.83 11.86
C LEU A 95 -3.17 15.65 13.32
N GLN A 96 -3.34 14.47 13.86
CA GLN A 96 -2.86 14.07 15.18
C GLN A 96 -1.57 13.25 14.99
N ARG A 97 -0.45 13.73 15.53
CA ARG A 97 0.82 12.99 15.52
C ARG A 97 0.77 11.82 16.50
N LEU A 98 1.17 10.62 16.05
CA LEU A 98 1.18 9.41 16.85
C LEU A 98 2.60 8.90 17.18
N THR A 99 3.61 9.30 16.41
CA THR A 99 5.00 8.85 16.61
C THR A 99 5.99 10.01 16.60
N TRP A 100 7.19 9.79 17.18
CA TRP A 100 8.32 10.73 17.26
C TRP A 100 9.62 9.98 16.96
N LEU A 101 9.70 9.33 15.78
CA LEU A 101 10.80 8.41 15.44
C LEU A 101 11.99 9.10 14.81
N ASN A 102 11.80 10.28 14.23
CA ASN A 102 12.82 11.02 13.50
C ASN A 102 13.56 10.15 12.47
N SER A 103 12.82 9.39 11.68
CA SER A 103 13.36 8.45 10.70
C SER A 103 12.41 8.26 9.52
N VAL A 104 12.95 7.81 8.39
CA VAL A 104 12.13 7.53 7.19
C VAL A 104 11.05 6.50 7.52
N THR A 105 9.80 6.93 7.47
CA THR A 105 8.63 6.15 7.87
C THR A 105 7.56 6.18 6.78
N HIS A 106 6.90 5.04 6.53
CA HIS A 106 5.80 4.93 5.57
C HIS A 106 4.71 4.02 6.13
N ILE A 107 3.45 4.41 6.01
CA ILE A 107 2.33 3.53 6.31
C ILE A 107 2.33 2.36 5.32
N VAL A 108 2.09 1.16 5.82
CA VAL A 108 1.93 -0.05 5.02
C VAL A 108 0.55 -0.68 5.18
N GLY A 109 -0.25 -0.22 6.13
CA GLY A 109 -1.62 -0.68 6.35
C GLY A 109 -2.09 -0.55 7.78
N TRP A 110 -3.06 -1.37 8.12
CA TRP A 110 -3.70 -1.43 9.43
C TRP A 110 -3.79 -2.87 9.90
N SER A 111 -3.88 -3.06 11.22
CA SER A 111 -4.34 -4.33 11.78
C SER A 111 -5.79 -4.60 11.37
N HIS A 112 -6.18 -5.87 11.32
CA HIS A 112 -7.53 -6.27 10.91
C HIS A 112 -8.64 -5.63 11.75
N ASP A 113 -8.42 -5.47 13.05
CA ASP A 113 -9.36 -4.86 13.99
C ASP A 113 -9.36 -3.32 13.95
N GLY A 114 -8.45 -2.71 13.18
CA GLY A 114 -8.30 -1.27 13.06
C GLY A 114 -7.75 -0.58 14.32
N GLN A 115 -7.21 -1.34 15.28
CA GLN A 115 -6.67 -0.78 16.52
C GLN A 115 -5.23 -0.29 16.38
N TYR A 116 -4.50 -0.80 15.37
CA TYR A 116 -3.10 -0.46 15.14
C TYR A 116 -2.87 -0.03 13.70
N ILE A 117 -2.04 0.99 13.55
CA ILE A 117 -1.49 1.43 12.27
C ILE A 117 -0.16 0.70 12.07
N TRP A 118 -0.02 0.00 10.95
CA TRP A 118 1.20 -0.69 10.56
C TRP A 118 2.03 0.19 9.64
N PHE A 119 3.30 0.31 9.95
CA PHE A 119 4.22 1.12 9.16
C PHE A 119 5.60 0.45 9.08
N ARG A 120 6.35 0.80 8.08
CA ARG A 120 7.76 0.47 7.96
C ARG A 120 8.61 1.68 8.30
N SER A 121 9.73 1.46 8.97
CA SER A 121 10.66 2.52 9.33
C SER A 121 12.09 2.02 9.38
N THR A 122 13.03 2.95 9.24
CA THR A 122 14.46 2.73 9.50
C THR A 122 14.87 3.02 10.94
N HIS A 123 13.92 3.29 11.82
CA HIS A 123 14.10 3.71 13.22
C HIS A 123 15.07 2.84 14.04
N GLN A 124 15.12 1.52 13.78
CA GLN A 124 16.02 0.60 14.47
C GLN A 124 17.05 -0.04 13.52
N ALA A 125 17.18 0.48 12.30
CA ALA A 125 18.14 -0.06 11.36
C ALA A 125 19.57 0.28 11.80
N VAL A 126 20.40 -0.76 11.92
CA VAL A 126 21.83 -0.60 12.27
C VAL A 126 22.62 0.06 11.13
N HIS A 127 22.14 -0.06 9.91
CA HIS A 127 22.69 0.56 8.71
C HIS A 127 21.58 1.21 7.90
N SER A 128 21.79 2.46 7.51
CA SER A 128 20.82 3.30 6.80
C SER A 128 20.73 3.01 5.29
N HIS A 129 20.72 1.75 4.87
CA HIS A 129 20.38 1.40 3.50
C HIS A 129 18.85 1.30 3.37
N GLY A 130 18.27 1.94 2.39
CA GLY A 130 16.80 2.04 2.23
C GLY A 130 16.05 0.71 2.06
N SER A 131 16.78 -0.43 1.99
CA SER A 131 16.24 -1.79 2.02
C SER A 131 16.05 -2.37 3.43
N ASP A 132 16.57 -1.70 4.47
CA ASP A 132 16.60 -2.23 5.84
C ASP A 132 15.44 -1.70 6.69
N SER A 133 14.29 -1.51 6.07
CA SER A 133 13.09 -1.12 6.80
C SER A 133 12.53 -2.30 7.59
N TRP A 134 12.23 -2.04 8.86
CA TRP A 134 11.52 -2.95 9.74
C TRP A 134 10.06 -2.55 9.86
N LEU A 135 9.22 -3.51 10.21
CA LEU A 135 7.79 -3.31 10.39
C LEU A 135 7.48 -3.03 11.85
N PHE A 136 6.67 -2.02 12.06
CA PHE A 136 6.22 -1.56 13.37
C PHE A 136 4.72 -1.34 13.39
N GLN A 137 4.19 -1.21 14.59
CA GLN A 137 2.83 -0.75 14.81
C GLN A 137 2.76 0.31 15.91
N VAL A 138 1.78 1.18 15.80
CA VAL A 138 1.39 2.14 16.83
C VAL A 138 -0.11 2.06 17.03
N SER A 139 -0.56 2.15 18.29
CA SER A 139 -1.99 2.16 18.61
C SER A 139 -2.68 3.40 17.99
N LEU A 140 -3.95 3.24 17.60
CA LEU A 140 -4.83 4.34 17.20
C LEU A 140 -4.90 5.45 18.27
N ASN A 141 -4.75 5.10 19.54
CA ASN A 141 -4.74 6.04 20.67
C ASN A 141 -3.34 6.61 20.99
N GLY A 142 -2.34 6.33 20.16
CA GLY A 142 -0.95 6.65 20.44
C GLY A 142 -0.31 5.67 21.45
N GLY A 143 0.86 6.04 21.98
CA GLY A 143 1.62 5.22 22.93
C GLY A 143 2.90 4.66 22.33
N PRO A 144 3.50 3.63 22.94
CA PRO A 144 4.76 3.09 22.49
C PRO A 144 4.64 2.45 21.10
N VAL A 145 5.70 2.60 20.31
CA VAL A 145 5.87 1.89 19.04
C VAL A 145 6.35 0.47 19.32
N GLU A 146 5.71 -0.51 18.72
CA GLU A 146 6.03 -1.92 18.88
C GLU A 146 6.52 -2.51 17.55
N SER A 147 7.55 -3.36 17.60
CA SER A 147 8.03 -4.09 16.43
C SER A 147 7.09 -5.25 16.08
N LEU A 148 6.75 -5.38 14.80
CA LEU A 148 6.06 -6.58 14.31
C LEU A 148 7.06 -7.73 14.13
N PRO A 149 6.68 -8.98 14.46
CA PRO A 149 7.60 -10.12 14.50
C PRO A 149 7.88 -10.75 13.12
N TYR A 150 7.95 -9.91 12.07
CA TYR A 150 8.06 -10.41 10.69
C TYR A 150 9.44 -10.19 10.05
N GLY A 151 10.37 -9.54 10.78
CA GLY A 151 11.68 -9.17 10.24
C GLY A 151 11.60 -8.04 9.20
N PRO A 152 12.73 -7.77 8.51
CA PRO A 152 12.78 -6.71 7.51
C PRO A 152 11.79 -6.97 6.36
N ALA A 153 10.96 -5.99 6.03
CA ALA A 153 10.05 -6.06 4.91
C ALA A 153 9.65 -4.66 4.41
N MET A 154 9.32 -4.57 3.15
CA MET A 154 8.94 -3.34 2.47
C MET A 154 7.42 -3.17 2.39
N ALA A 155 6.67 -4.27 2.50
CA ALA A 155 5.22 -4.29 2.50
C ALA A 155 4.71 -5.41 3.41
N VAL A 156 3.59 -5.18 4.04
CA VAL A 156 2.81 -6.18 4.78
C VAL A 156 1.33 -5.93 4.52
N ASN A 157 0.57 -6.99 4.37
CA ASN A 157 -0.88 -6.89 4.31
C ASN A 157 -1.52 -8.12 4.96
N GLN A 158 -2.61 -7.90 5.68
CA GLN A 158 -3.36 -8.94 6.34
C GLN A 158 -4.67 -9.19 5.61
N GLN A 159 -5.00 -10.45 5.40
CA GLN A 159 -6.29 -10.84 4.83
C GLN A 159 -7.42 -10.49 5.80
N LEU A 160 -8.42 -9.75 5.32
CA LEU A 160 -9.56 -9.30 6.13
C LEU A 160 -10.61 -10.38 6.38
N SER A 161 -10.42 -11.59 5.87
CA SER A 161 -11.38 -12.71 6.00
C SER A 161 -10.68 -14.05 6.18
N GLY A 162 -11.39 -15.03 6.71
CA GLY A 162 -10.88 -16.38 6.90
C GLY A 162 -9.87 -16.47 8.05
N LYS A 163 -8.67 -17.00 7.79
CA LYS A 163 -7.63 -17.22 8.81
C LYS A 163 -6.73 -16.00 9.02
N MET A 164 -7.07 -14.85 8.47
CA MET A 164 -6.32 -13.61 8.58
C MET A 164 -4.84 -13.75 8.21
N GLY A 165 -4.58 -14.48 7.12
CA GLY A 165 -3.23 -14.74 6.64
C GLY A 165 -2.45 -13.46 6.37
N ILE A 166 -1.14 -13.50 6.62
CA ILE A 166 -0.22 -12.39 6.41
C ILE A 166 0.54 -12.61 5.11
N VAL A 167 0.73 -11.54 4.34
CA VAL A 167 1.67 -11.51 3.22
C VAL A 167 2.70 -10.42 3.41
N LEU A 168 3.95 -10.72 3.07
CA LEU A 168 5.08 -9.80 3.12
C LEU A 168 5.68 -9.61 1.74
N GLY A 169 6.04 -8.37 1.42
CA GLY A 169 6.93 -8.03 0.31
C GLY A 169 8.31 -7.66 0.85
N ARG A 170 9.36 -8.33 0.39
CA ARG A 170 10.74 -8.11 0.86
C ARG A 170 11.61 -7.52 -0.24
N ASN A 171 12.74 -6.95 0.14
CA ASN A 171 13.83 -6.40 -0.65
C ASN A 171 13.50 -5.12 -1.40
N THR A 172 12.41 -5.02 -2.14
CA THR A 172 12.05 -3.81 -2.88
C THR A 172 10.54 -3.54 -2.91
N LEU A 173 10.16 -2.27 -3.04
CA LEU A 173 8.77 -1.82 -3.24
C LEU A 173 8.42 -1.54 -4.69
N SER A 174 9.41 -1.35 -5.56
CA SER A 174 9.16 -0.88 -6.91
C SER A 174 10.02 -1.63 -7.92
N ASN A 175 9.34 -2.25 -8.88
CA ASN A 175 9.95 -2.88 -10.04
C ASN A 175 10.31 -1.86 -11.14
N SER A 176 9.80 -0.63 -11.07
CA SER A 176 10.10 0.42 -12.05
C SER A 176 11.45 1.10 -11.83
N ARG A 177 12.00 1.02 -10.62
CA ARG A 177 13.28 1.65 -10.27
C ARG A 177 14.45 0.98 -10.98
N TRP A 178 14.45 -0.36 -11.03
CA TRP A 178 15.41 -1.19 -11.75
C TRP A 178 14.65 -2.20 -12.62
N LYS A 179 14.23 -1.74 -13.77
CA LYS A 179 13.43 -2.55 -14.71
C LYS A 179 14.16 -3.85 -15.04
N ARG A 180 13.43 -4.98 -14.94
CA ARG A 180 13.94 -6.32 -15.22
C ARG A 180 15.15 -6.73 -14.39
N TYR A 181 15.30 -6.16 -13.20
CA TYR A 181 16.37 -6.56 -12.29
C TYR A 181 16.18 -8.01 -11.82
N ARG A 182 17.30 -8.77 -11.80
CA ARG A 182 17.34 -10.20 -11.44
C ARG A 182 18.42 -10.52 -10.40
N GLY A 183 18.92 -9.53 -9.70
CA GLY A 183 19.93 -9.69 -8.67
C GLY A 183 19.37 -10.04 -7.30
N GLY A 184 20.23 -10.05 -6.28
CA GLY A 184 19.89 -10.45 -4.92
C GLY A 184 18.88 -9.56 -4.21
N MET A 185 18.62 -8.33 -4.72
CA MET A 185 17.60 -7.41 -4.21
C MET A 185 16.26 -7.51 -4.96
N THR A 186 16.07 -8.53 -5.76
CA THR A 186 14.78 -8.82 -6.40
C THR A 186 13.69 -8.99 -5.35
N GLY A 187 12.51 -8.43 -5.60
CA GLY A 187 11.37 -8.54 -4.71
C GLY A 187 11.00 -9.98 -4.43
N GLU A 188 10.59 -10.24 -3.21
CA GLU A 188 10.16 -11.55 -2.75
C GLU A 188 8.79 -11.44 -2.08
N ILE A 189 7.92 -12.42 -2.35
CA ILE A 189 6.63 -12.54 -1.69
C ILE A 189 6.68 -13.72 -0.73
N TRP A 190 6.40 -13.45 0.54
CA TRP A 190 6.32 -14.44 1.59
C TRP A 190 4.91 -14.45 2.17
N VAL A 191 4.32 -15.62 2.35
CA VAL A 191 2.95 -15.76 2.83
C VAL A 191 2.86 -16.73 4.00
N ASP A 192 2.14 -16.34 5.03
CA ASP A 192 1.65 -17.18 6.12
C ASP A 192 0.12 -17.20 6.06
N VAL A 193 -0.45 -18.20 5.42
CA VAL A 193 -1.91 -18.33 5.21
C VAL A 193 -2.68 -18.56 6.51
N GLN A 194 -2.01 -19.11 7.53
CA GLN A 194 -2.64 -19.53 8.79
C GLN A 194 -2.43 -18.53 9.92
N ASN A 195 -1.62 -17.48 9.68
CA ASN A 195 -1.18 -16.51 10.70
C ASN A 195 -0.55 -17.21 11.92
N THR A 196 0.40 -18.11 11.66
CA THR A 196 1.11 -18.91 12.69
C THR A 196 2.57 -18.51 12.87
N GLY A 197 3.06 -17.53 12.11
CA GLY A 197 4.47 -17.14 12.02
C GLY A 197 5.28 -17.97 11.01
N ASN A 198 4.67 -18.95 10.34
CA ASN A 198 5.34 -19.85 9.41
C ASN A 198 5.19 -19.34 7.96
N PHE A 199 6.09 -18.50 7.54
CA PHE A 199 6.08 -17.92 6.21
C PHE A 199 6.69 -18.86 5.15
N LYS A 200 6.04 -18.92 3.98
CA LYS A 200 6.55 -19.61 2.80
C LYS A 200 6.79 -18.60 1.68
N ARG A 201 7.97 -18.63 1.07
CA ARG A 201 8.28 -17.85 -0.13
C ARG A 201 7.54 -18.44 -1.33
N LEU A 202 6.78 -17.57 -2.02
CA LEU A 202 6.16 -17.88 -3.31
C LEU A 202 7.12 -17.52 -4.47
N PHE A 203 6.86 -18.09 -5.64
CA PHE A 203 7.49 -17.70 -6.91
C PHE A 203 9.04 -17.70 -6.90
N ARG A 204 9.66 -18.74 -6.32
CA ARG A 204 11.13 -18.85 -6.27
C ARG A 204 11.79 -18.82 -7.66
N ASP A 205 11.10 -19.36 -8.66
CA ASP A 205 11.59 -19.50 -10.03
C ASP A 205 11.04 -18.43 -10.98
N LEU A 206 10.26 -17.48 -10.47
CA LEU A 206 9.69 -16.40 -11.29
C LEU A 206 10.81 -15.46 -11.77
N GLN A 207 10.97 -15.36 -13.08
CA GLN A 207 11.96 -14.48 -13.71
C GLN A 207 11.47 -13.02 -13.75
N GLY A 208 11.10 -12.48 -12.58
CA GLY A 208 10.51 -11.16 -12.41
C GLY A 208 10.81 -10.54 -11.06
N ASN A 209 10.33 -9.34 -10.87
CA ASN A 209 10.47 -8.56 -9.64
C ASN A 209 9.08 -8.38 -9.00
N PRO A 210 8.56 -9.39 -8.26
CA PRO A 210 7.27 -9.30 -7.61
C PRO A 210 7.33 -8.38 -6.39
N VAL A 211 6.45 -7.37 -6.36
CA VAL A 211 6.44 -6.32 -5.33
C VAL A 211 5.02 -6.01 -4.88
N ARG A 212 4.89 -5.32 -3.75
CA ARG A 212 3.62 -4.81 -3.20
C ARG A 212 2.52 -5.87 -3.14
N PRO A 213 2.72 -7.00 -2.44
CA PRO A 213 1.66 -7.98 -2.30
C PRO A 213 0.56 -7.48 -1.35
N PHE A 214 -0.71 -7.78 -1.71
CA PHE A 214 -1.87 -7.48 -0.90
C PHE A 214 -3.01 -8.47 -1.16
N TRP A 215 -3.96 -8.55 -0.23
CA TRP A 215 -5.11 -9.42 -0.34
C TRP A 215 -6.33 -8.68 -0.89
N ILE A 216 -7.04 -9.29 -1.85
CA ILE A 216 -8.42 -8.95 -2.18
C ILE A 216 -9.25 -10.23 -2.01
N GLY A 217 -10.07 -10.26 -0.97
CA GLY A 217 -10.82 -11.45 -0.59
C GLY A 217 -9.90 -12.65 -0.31
N LYS A 218 -10.00 -13.72 -1.11
CA LYS A 218 -9.19 -14.93 -0.97
C LYS A 218 -7.99 -14.97 -1.91
N ARG A 219 -7.82 -13.98 -2.79
CA ARG A 219 -6.72 -13.94 -3.74
C ARG A 219 -5.62 -12.99 -3.29
N LEU A 220 -4.41 -13.40 -3.53
CA LEU A 220 -3.22 -12.59 -3.36
C LEU A 220 -2.94 -11.84 -4.66
N TRP A 221 -2.77 -10.52 -4.55
CA TRP A 221 -2.47 -9.61 -5.65
C TRP A 221 -1.07 -9.04 -5.48
N PHE A 222 -0.38 -8.77 -6.57
CA PHE A 222 0.96 -8.19 -6.54
C PHE A 222 1.32 -7.59 -7.90
N ILE A 223 2.30 -6.71 -7.93
CA ILE A 223 2.85 -6.15 -9.16
C ILE A 223 4.10 -6.95 -9.54
N SER A 224 4.29 -7.26 -10.82
CA SER A 224 5.50 -7.91 -11.32
C SER A 224 5.80 -7.55 -12.76
N ASP A 225 7.07 -7.63 -13.15
CA ASP A 225 7.57 -7.40 -14.51
C ASP A 225 8.05 -8.67 -15.21
N HIS A 226 7.62 -9.85 -14.76
CA HIS A 226 8.05 -11.14 -15.33
C HIS A 226 7.60 -11.37 -16.78
N GLU A 227 6.52 -10.71 -17.20
CA GLU A 227 6.05 -10.68 -18.58
C GLU A 227 6.59 -9.46 -19.37
N GLY A 228 7.59 -8.75 -18.83
CA GLY A 228 8.28 -7.65 -19.49
C GLY A 228 8.02 -6.29 -18.87
N VAL A 229 6.80 -5.77 -18.93
CA VAL A 229 6.38 -4.51 -18.30
C VAL A 229 5.70 -4.80 -16.97
N GLY A 230 5.91 -3.96 -15.97
CA GLY A 230 5.24 -4.10 -14.68
C GLY A 230 3.72 -4.05 -14.80
N ASN A 231 3.07 -5.14 -14.45
CA ASN A 231 1.61 -5.30 -14.46
C ASN A 231 1.13 -5.88 -13.13
N LEU A 232 -0.17 -5.76 -12.88
CA LEU A 232 -0.84 -6.35 -11.74
C LEU A 232 -1.19 -7.81 -12.04
N PHE A 233 -0.89 -8.68 -11.10
CA PHE A 233 -1.18 -10.11 -11.14
C PHE A 233 -1.93 -10.55 -9.90
N SER A 234 -2.67 -11.65 -10.01
CA SER A 234 -3.31 -12.30 -8.87
C SER A 234 -3.10 -13.81 -8.89
N CYS A 235 -3.12 -14.43 -7.71
CA CYS A 235 -3.00 -15.87 -7.55
C CYS A 235 -3.76 -16.36 -6.31
N THR A 236 -3.78 -17.68 -6.11
CA THR A 236 -4.21 -18.25 -4.82
C THR A 236 -3.17 -17.98 -3.74
N ALA A 237 -3.54 -18.19 -2.48
CA ALA A 237 -2.63 -18.11 -1.32
C ALA A 237 -1.39 -19.03 -1.42
N GLN A 238 -1.44 -20.06 -2.27
CA GLN A 238 -0.34 -21.00 -2.52
C GLN A 238 0.49 -20.63 -3.76
N GLY A 239 0.24 -19.47 -4.39
CA GLY A 239 0.91 -19.05 -5.61
C GLY A 239 0.46 -19.78 -6.87
N LYS A 240 -0.67 -20.49 -6.83
CA LYS A 240 -1.26 -21.18 -7.99
C LYS A 240 -2.28 -20.28 -8.71
N GLU A 241 -2.70 -20.71 -9.90
CA GLU A 241 -3.69 -19.99 -10.73
C GLU A 241 -3.29 -18.52 -10.95
N LEU A 242 -2.05 -18.31 -11.35
CA LEU A 242 -1.52 -16.99 -11.68
C LEU A 242 -2.32 -16.39 -12.84
N ARG A 243 -2.79 -15.15 -12.66
CA ARG A 243 -3.56 -14.39 -13.65
C ARG A 243 -2.95 -13.01 -13.80
N GLN A 244 -2.82 -12.55 -15.03
CA GLN A 244 -2.52 -11.15 -15.32
C GLN A 244 -3.83 -10.35 -15.30
N GLU A 245 -3.88 -9.27 -14.55
CA GLU A 245 -5.09 -8.46 -14.33
C GLU A 245 -5.04 -7.12 -15.09
N THR A 246 -3.84 -6.61 -15.38
CA THR A 246 -3.62 -5.43 -16.20
C THR A 246 -2.69 -5.76 -17.37
N PHE A 247 -2.83 -5.03 -18.49
CA PHE A 247 -2.14 -5.35 -19.75
C PHE A 247 -1.43 -4.12 -20.32
N GLN A 248 -0.71 -3.40 -19.46
CA GLN A 248 0.11 -2.25 -19.87
C GLN A 248 1.30 -2.72 -20.71
N LYS A 249 1.62 -1.98 -21.76
CA LYS A 249 2.72 -2.29 -22.68
C LYS A 249 3.83 -1.26 -22.66
N GLU A 250 3.50 -0.03 -22.32
CA GLU A 250 4.42 1.13 -22.39
C GLU A 250 4.84 1.59 -20.98
N TYR A 251 3.91 1.60 -20.03
CA TYR A 251 4.12 2.15 -18.71
C TYR A 251 4.04 1.04 -17.64
N TYR A 252 4.93 1.11 -16.65
CA TYR A 252 4.89 0.22 -15.50
C TYR A 252 3.74 0.61 -14.55
N VAL A 253 2.94 -0.37 -14.16
CA VAL A 253 2.14 -0.27 -12.93
C VAL A 253 3.13 -0.36 -11.77
N HIS A 254 3.23 0.67 -10.94
CA HIS A 254 4.19 0.72 -9.83
C HIS A 254 3.56 0.97 -8.46
N SER A 255 2.26 1.26 -8.41
CA SER A 255 1.46 1.31 -7.17
C SER A 255 0.06 0.79 -7.44
N ALA A 256 -0.50 0.06 -6.50
CA ALA A 256 -1.85 -0.45 -6.49
C ALA A 256 -2.35 -0.51 -5.04
#